data_3180fd8ab7426430babb62ebc4de50b5
#
_entry.id   3180fd8ab7426430babb62ebc4de50b5
#
_cell.length_a   1.000
_cell.length_b   1.000
_cell.length_c   1.000
_cell.angle_alpha   90.00
_cell.angle_beta   90.00
_cell.angle_gamma   90.00
#
_symmetry.space_group_name_H-M   'P 1'
#
loop_
_entity.id
_entity.type
_entity.pdbx_description
1 polymer ?
#
loop_
_entity_poly.entity_id
_entity_poly.type
_entity_poly.pdbx_seq_one_letter_code
_entity_poly.pdbx_strand_id
1 'polypeptide(L)'
;CTLILGDNIYYGHDLKRSLQSAYNQEQGATVFGYHVNDPERYGVVSFDDDWNALSIEEKPAVPKSNYAVTGLYYYDNRVVDFAKEVKPSPRGELEITDLNNLYLKDGALKVELMGRGSAWLDTGTLDSLLDAANFVGAIEKRQGLKVCCPEEVAFRMGYINAEQLEKLAAPLKKSGYGDYLLKVLKDRVKV
;
A
#
# COMPACT_ATOMS: atom_id res chain seq x y z
N CYS A 1 -12.35 -8.26 0.28
CA CYS A 1 -11.89 -7.51 -0.90
C CYS A 1 -10.66 -6.67 -0.53
N THR A 2 -9.68 -6.61 -1.42
CA THR A 2 -8.50 -5.73 -1.24
C THR A 2 -8.44 -4.76 -2.41
N LEU A 3 -8.30 -3.47 -2.12
CA LEU A 3 -8.08 -2.41 -3.10
C LEU A 3 -6.71 -1.79 -2.86
N ILE A 4 -5.93 -1.64 -3.92
CA ILE A 4 -4.65 -0.93 -3.90
C ILE A 4 -4.63 0.08 -5.05
N LEU A 5 -4.19 1.30 -4.76
CA LEU A 5 -3.98 2.32 -5.78
C LEU A 5 -2.67 2.04 -6.54
N GLY A 6 -2.72 2.13 -7.87
CA GLY A 6 -1.62 1.72 -8.75
C GLY A 6 -0.41 2.65 -8.75
N ASP A 7 -0.52 3.82 -8.15
CA ASP A 7 0.52 4.83 -7.99
C ASP A 7 1.15 4.85 -6.59
N ASN A 8 0.81 3.88 -5.74
CA ASN A 8 1.32 3.78 -4.38
C ASN A 8 2.41 2.70 -4.27
N ILE A 9 3.55 3.07 -3.71
CA ILE A 9 4.67 2.16 -3.44
C ILE A 9 4.82 1.99 -1.94
N TYR A 10 4.90 0.74 -1.50
CA TYR A 10 5.10 0.36 -0.10
C TYR A 10 6.43 -0.39 0.05
N TYR A 11 7.21 0.00 1.04
CA TYR A 11 8.46 -0.67 1.39
C TYR A 11 8.65 -0.69 2.91
N GLY A 12 9.02 -1.84 3.49
CA GLY A 12 9.28 -1.95 4.92
C GLY A 12 9.31 -3.38 5.41
N HIS A 13 10.08 -3.62 6.47
CA HIS A 13 10.26 -4.95 7.05
C HIS A 13 8.96 -5.52 7.64
N ASP A 14 8.17 -4.68 8.30
CA ASP A 14 6.94 -5.10 8.98
C ASP A 14 5.72 -5.16 8.04
N LEU A 15 5.87 -4.77 6.77
CA LEU A 15 4.75 -4.70 5.82
C LEU A 15 4.02 -6.03 5.70
N LYS A 16 4.76 -7.14 5.57
CA LYS A 16 4.16 -8.49 5.47
C LYS A 16 3.29 -8.83 6.67
N ARG A 17 3.72 -8.47 7.88
CA ARG A 17 2.96 -8.72 9.12
C ARG A 17 1.67 -7.88 9.14
N SER A 18 1.75 -6.62 8.79
CA SER A 18 0.60 -5.71 8.73
C SER A 18 -0.41 -6.16 7.66
N LEU A 19 0.06 -6.57 6.47
CA LEU A 19 -0.80 -7.14 5.43
C LEU A 19 -1.49 -8.43 5.89
N GLN A 20 -0.77 -9.33 6.57
CA GLN A 20 -1.33 -10.56 7.09
C GLN A 20 -2.36 -10.30 8.20
N SER A 21 -2.12 -9.31 9.07
CA SER A 21 -3.09 -8.86 10.08
C SER A 21 -4.39 -8.39 9.44
N ALA A 22 -4.29 -7.55 8.41
CA ALA A 22 -5.44 -7.04 7.67
C ALA A 22 -6.18 -8.16 6.91
N TYR A 23 -5.44 -9.08 6.28
CA TYR A 23 -6.02 -10.21 5.55
C TYR A 23 -6.82 -11.17 6.47
N ASN A 24 -6.34 -11.38 7.69
CA ASN A 24 -6.98 -12.28 8.66
C ASN A 24 -8.18 -11.65 9.37
N GLN A 25 -8.47 -10.39 9.13
CA GLN A 25 -9.67 -9.75 9.69
C GLN A 25 -10.90 -10.22 8.92
N GLU A 26 -11.79 -10.96 9.60
CA GLU A 26 -12.97 -11.57 8.97
C GLU A 26 -14.08 -10.56 8.70
N GLN A 27 -14.22 -9.52 9.52
CA GLN A 27 -15.29 -8.52 9.43
C GLN A 27 -14.71 -7.11 9.56
N GLY A 28 -15.35 -6.15 8.89
CA GLY A 28 -14.96 -4.76 8.92
C GLY A 28 -14.03 -4.35 7.79
N ALA A 29 -13.39 -3.22 7.99
CA ALA A 29 -12.37 -2.69 7.09
C ALA A 29 -11.06 -2.43 7.82
N THR A 30 -9.94 -2.57 7.11
CA THR A 30 -8.63 -2.11 7.57
C THR A 30 -8.07 -1.13 6.56
N VAL A 31 -7.67 0.03 7.04
CA VAL A 31 -6.90 1.04 6.30
C VAL A 31 -5.53 1.22 6.95
N PHE A 32 -4.56 1.75 6.19
CA PHE A 32 -3.21 1.94 6.68
C PHE A 32 -2.93 3.43 6.86
N GLY A 33 -2.50 3.80 8.07
CA GLY A 33 -2.12 5.16 8.44
C GLY A 33 -0.60 5.36 8.39
N TYR A 34 -0.14 6.40 7.71
CA TYR A 34 1.27 6.76 7.60
C TYR A 34 1.49 8.21 8.00
N HIS A 35 2.52 8.46 8.84
CA HIS A 35 2.84 9.81 9.28
C HIS A 35 3.55 10.61 8.19
N VAL A 36 2.98 11.75 7.81
CA VAL A 36 3.48 12.64 6.73
C VAL A 36 3.68 14.07 7.23
N ASN A 37 4.41 14.89 6.46
CA ASN A 37 4.60 16.30 6.75
C ASN A 37 3.54 17.20 6.10
N ASP A 38 2.85 16.70 5.08
CA ASP A 38 1.89 17.41 4.23
C ASP A 38 0.51 16.70 4.21
N PRO A 39 -0.11 16.50 5.40
CA PRO A 39 -1.32 15.70 5.55
C PRO A 39 -2.51 16.26 4.77
N GLU A 40 -2.56 17.56 4.50
CA GLU A 40 -3.63 18.23 3.74
C GLU A 40 -3.81 17.71 2.31
N ARG A 41 -2.86 16.93 1.81
CA ARG A 41 -2.93 16.34 0.46
C ARG A 41 -3.76 15.05 0.42
N TYR A 42 -4.06 14.45 1.56
CA TYR A 42 -4.55 13.09 1.70
C TYR A 42 -5.84 13.03 2.54
N GLY A 43 -6.46 11.87 2.60
CA GLY A 43 -7.40 11.55 3.66
C GLY A 43 -6.66 11.47 5.00
N VAL A 44 -7.09 12.24 6.00
CA VAL A 44 -6.42 12.35 7.30
C VAL A 44 -7.22 11.68 8.38
N VAL A 45 -6.65 10.71 9.07
CA VAL A 45 -7.28 10.06 10.23
C VAL A 45 -6.86 10.76 11.52
N SER A 46 -7.83 11.07 12.40
CA SER A 46 -7.58 11.52 13.76
C SER A 46 -7.89 10.40 14.76
N PHE A 47 -7.23 10.46 15.93
CA PHE A 47 -7.28 9.44 16.97
C PHE A 47 -7.63 10.04 18.33
N ASP A 48 -8.17 9.19 19.21
CA ASP A 48 -8.21 9.46 20.65
C ASP A 48 -6.86 9.09 21.31
N ASP A 49 -6.79 9.25 22.64
CA ASP A 49 -5.59 8.95 23.43
C ASP A 49 -5.24 7.44 23.44
N ASP A 50 -6.19 6.57 23.12
CA ASP A 50 -6.04 5.12 23.02
C ASP A 50 -5.77 4.64 21.59
N TRP A 51 -5.53 5.56 20.65
CA TRP A 51 -5.29 5.30 19.23
C TRP A 51 -6.49 4.69 18.48
N ASN A 52 -7.71 4.90 18.96
CA ASN A 52 -8.89 4.59 18.19
C ASN A 52 -9.18 5.72 17.18
N ALA A 53 -9.54 5.36 15.95
CA ALA A 53 -9.88 6.34 14.93
C ALA A 53 -11.18 7.09 15.31
N LEU A 54 -11.12 8.41 15.32
CA LEU A 54 -12.25 9.30 15.60
C LEU A 54 -12.92 9.83 14.34
N SER A 55 -12.12 10.21 13.35
CA SER A 55 -12.61 10.74 12.08
C SER A 55 -11.61 10.50 10.97
N ILE A 56 -12.11 10.44 9.72
CA ILE A 56 -11.29 10.54 8.51
C ILE A 56 -11.84 11.71 7.70
N GLU A 57 -10.98 12.66 7.34
CA GLU A 57 -11.32 13.85 6.57
C GLU A 57 -10.52 13.88 5.26
N GLU A 58 -11.21 14.03 4.12
CA GLU A 58 -10.56 14.10 2.81
C GLU A 58 -9.95 15.49 2.59
N LYS A 59 -8.64 15.54 2.39
CA LYS A 59 -7.88 16.75 2.06
C LYS A 59 -8.27 17.97 2.89
N PRO A 60 -8.22 17.88 4.24
CA PRO A 60 -8.69 18.95 5.10
C PRO A 60 -7.79 20.19 4.99
N ALA A 61 -8.38 21.38 4.93
CA ALA A 61 -7.62 22.64 4.93
C ALA A 61 -6.82 22.85 6.25
N VAL A 62 -7.32 22.27 7.35
CA VAL A 62 -6.65 22.28 8.66
C VAL A 62 -6.66 20.85 9.19
N PRO A 63 -5.62 20.06 8.93
CA PRO A 63 -5.52 18.67 9.36
C PRO A 63 -5.53 18.53 10.89
N LYS A 64 -6.28 17.56 11.42
CA LYS A 64 -6.35 17.26 12.86
C LYS A 64 -5.19 16.36 13.34
N SER A 65 -4.49 15.73 12.40
CA SER A 65 -3.33 14.89 12.66
C SER A 65 -2.39 14.89 11.46
N ASN A 66 -1.21 14.28 11.62
CA ASN A 66 -0.26 14.03 10.53
C ASN A 66 -0.36 12.63 9.94
N TYR A 67 -1.43 11.87 10.25
CA TYR A 67 -1.59 10.52 9.73
C TYR A 67 -2.47 10.51 8.49
N ALA A 68 -1.82 10.33 7.33
CA ALA A 68 -2.49 10.12 6.05
C ALA A 68 -2.99 8.67 5.94
N VAL A 69 -4.19 8.48 5.41
CA VAL A 69 -4.67 7.17 4.98
C VAL A 69 -4.05 6.85 3.63
N THR A 70 -3.31 5.75 3.56
CA THR A 70 -2.63 5.34 2.33
C THR A 70 -3.58 4.68 1.34
N GLY A 71 -3.12 4.45 0.11
CA GLY A 71 -3.93 3.84 -0.97
C GLY A 71 -4.02 2.31 -0.90
N LEU A 72 -4.11 1.73 0.29
CA LEU A 72 -4.28 0.29 0.50
C LEU A 72 -5.40 0.02 1.49
N TYR A 73 -6.36 -0.80 1.08
CA TYR A 73 -7.60 -1.00 1.80
C TYR A 73 -7.99 -2.48 1.81
N TYR A 74 -8.43 -2.98 2.95
CA TYR A 74 -9.06 -4.29 3.10
C TYR A 74 -10.49 -4.12 3.57
N TYR A 75 -11.42 -4.78 2.90
CA TYR A 75 -12.85 -4.68 3.19
C TYR A 75 -13.49 -6.06 3.23
N ASP A 76 -14.46 -6.25 4.12
CA ASP A 76 -15.40 -7.36 4.04
C ASP A 76 -16.42 -7.16 2.89
N ASN A 77 -17.34 -8.10 2.70
CA ASN A 77 -18.29 -8.05 1.58
C ASN A 77 -19.31 -6.92 1.66
N ARG A 78 -19.49 -6.26 2.82
CA ARG A 78 -20.39 -5.11 2.97
C ARG A 78 -19.92 -3.91 2.14
N VAL A 79 -18.67 -3.90 1.70
CA VAL A 79 -18.13 -2.85 0.82
C VAL A 79 -18.97 -2.64 -0.43
N VAL A 80 -19.57 -3.71 -0.98
CA VAL A 80 -20.40 -3.63 -2.20
C VAL A 80 -21.67 -2.80 -1.95
N ASP A 81 -22.25 -2.89 -0.76
CA ASP A 81 -23.45 -2.15 -0.41
C ASP A 81 -23.10 -0.74 0.07
N PHE A 82 -22.09 -0.58 0.91
CA PHE A 82 -21.61 0.74 1.35
C PHE A 82 -21.13 1.59 0.17
N ALA A 83 -20.48 1.02 -0.83
CA ALA A 83 -20.06 1.77 -2.01
C ALA A 83 -21.23 2.36 -2.82
N LYS A 84 -22.43 1.74 -2.76
CA LYS A 84 -23.66 2.28 -3.39
C LYS A 84 -24.24 3.49 -2.65
N GLU A 85 -23.90 3.65 -1.37
CA GLU A 85 -24.37 4.76 -0.52
C GLU A 85 -23.49 6.00 -0.65
N VAL A 86 -22.25 5.85 -1.16
CA VAL A 86 -21.32 6.97 -1.35
C VAL A 86 -21.90 7.94 -2.37
N LYS A 87 -21.89 9.22 -2.02
CA LYS A 87 -22.36 10.32 -2.86
C LYS A 87 -21.20 11.18 -3.32
N PRO A 88 -21.33 11.86 -4.47
CA PRO A 88 -20.30 12.81 -4.90
C PRO A 88 -20.06 13.89 -3.83
N SER A 89 -18.78 14.11 -3.54
CA SER A 89 -18.31 15.16 -2.64
C SER A 89 -18.55 16.56 -3.26
N PRO A 90 -18.31 17.66 -2.53
CA PRO A 90 -18.30 19.01 -3.12
C PRO A 90 -17.34 19.17 -4.29
N ARG A 91 -16.34 18.28 -4.44
CA ARG A 91 -15.40 18.21 -5.57
C ARG A 91 -15.99 17.48 -6.79
N GLY A 92 -17.18 16.87 -6.64
CA GLY A 92 -17.84 16.08 -7.69
C GLY A 92 -17.28 14.65 -7.83
N GLU A 93 -16.49 14.19 -6.87
CA GLU A 93 -15.85 12.86 -6.88
C GLU A 93 -16.51 11.94 -5.82
N LEU A 94 -16.55 10.62 -6.11
CA LEU A 94 -16.89 9.61 -5.12
C LEU A 94 -15.63 9.31 -4.30
N GLU A 95 -15.62 9.79 -3.05
CA GLU A 95 -14.42 9.71 -2.21
C GLU A 95 -14.35 8.35 -1.49
N ILE A 96 -13.17 7.72 -1.53
CA ILE A 96 -12.89 6.51 -0.75
C ILE A 96 -12.96 6.80 0.76
N THR A 97 -12.68 8.04 1.16
CA THR A 97 -12.81 8.52 2.53
C THR A 97 -14.23 8.40 3.06
N ASP A 98 -15.25 8.68 2.21
CA ASP A 98 -16.66 8.52 2.61
C ASP A 98 -17.03 7.06 2.83
N LEU A 99 -16.52 6.15 1.99
CA LEU A 99 -16.67 4.72 2.19
C LEU A 99 -16.04 4.27 3.52
N ASN A 100 -14.82 4.72 3.83
CA ASN A 100 -14.15 4.41 5.09
C ASN A 100 -14.94 4.96 6.30
N ASN A 101 -15.54 6.14 6.16
CA ASN A 101 -16.38 6.74 7.18
C ASN A 101 -17.67 5.95 7.46
N LEU A 102 -18.22 5.22 6.48
CA LEU A 102 -19.34 4.29 6.74
C LEU A 102 -18.92 3.16 7.67
N TYR A 103 -17.74 2.55 7.43
CA TYR A 103 -17.18 1.55 8.33
C TYR A 103 -16.81 2.12 9.71
N LEU A 104 -16.31 3.36 9.77
CA LEU A 104 -15.99 4.03 11.03
C LEU A 104 -17.26 4.25 11.88
N LYS A 105 -18.36 4.73 11.27
CA LYS A 105 -19.64 4.92 11.95
C LYS A 105 -20.25 3.61 12.46
N ASP A 106 -20.01 2.52 11.75
CA ASP A 106 -20.45 1.17 12.14
C ASP A 106 -19.54 0.54 13.22
N GLY A 107 -18.49 1.25 13.67
CA GLY A 107 -17.52 0.74 14.63
C GLY A 107 -16.66 -0.42 14.09
N ALA A 108 -16.58 -0.56 12.77
CA ALA A 108 -15.97 -1.68 12.06
C ALA A 108 -14.72 -1.29 11.25
N LEU A 109 -14.16 -0.11 11.48
CA LEU A 109 -12.92 0.34 10.85
C LEU A 109 -11.73 0.15 11.79
N LYS A 110 -10.70 -0.54 11.32
CA LYS A 110 -9.39 -0.64 11.94
C LYS A 110 -8.39 0.21 11.17
N VAL A 111 -7.55 0.95 11.87
CA VAL A 111 -6.39 1.63 11.30
C VAL A 111 -5.11 0.90 11.72
N GLU A 112 -4.37 0.40 10.75
CA GLU A 112 -3.06 -0.21 10.97
C GLU A 112 -1.99 0.87 10.75
N LEU A 113 -1.23 1.22 11.80
CA LEU A 113 -0.23 2.27 11.70
C LEU A 113 1.09 1.73 11.16
N MET A 114 1.57 2.33 10.09
CA MET A 114 2.88 2.01 9.52
C MET A 114 3.98 2.72 10.32
N GLY A 115 4.93 1.93 10.83
CA GLY A 115 6.02 2.42 11.66
C GLY A 115 7.14 3.13 10.87
N ARG A 116 8.09 3.72 11.60
CA ARG A 116 9.23 4.48 11.05
C ARG A 116 10.14 3.66 10.12
N GLY A 117 10.13 2.34 10.21
CA GLY A 117 10.87 1.44 9.31
C GLY A 117 10.21 1.19 7.97
N SER A 118 9.04 1.80 7.74
CA SER A 118 8.28 1.69 6.50
C SER A 118 8.42 2.96 5.67
N ALA A 119 8.34 2.82 4.35
CA ALA A 119 8.16 3.91 3.40
C ALA A 119 6.87 3.70 2.63
N TRP A 120 6.06 4.74 2.55
CA TRP A 120 4.94 4.86 1.65
C TRP A 120 5.20 6.05 0.73
N LEU A 121 5.12 5.83 -0.55
CA LEU A 121 5.37 6.82 -1.60
C LEU A 121 4.16 6.85 -2.52
N ASP A 122 3.53 8.01 -2.58
CA ASP A 122 2.47 8.32 -3.54
C ASP A 122 3.10 9.00 -4.76
N THR A 123 2.97 8.38 -5.94
CA THR A 123 3.64 8.85 -7.17
C THR A 123 2.72 9.69 -8.06
N GLY A 124 1.71 10.33 -7.49
CA GLY A 124 0.70 11.11 -8.20
C GLY A 124 1.18 12.44 -8.80
N THR A 125 2.41 12.89 -8.50
CA THR A 125 3.02 14.09 -9.09
C THR A 125 4.39 13.79 -9.69
N LEU A 126 4.90 14.66 -10.57
CA LEU A 126 6.23 14.50 -11.17
C LEU A 126 7.33 14.46 -10.10
N ASP A 127 7.26 15.34 -9.11
CA ASP A 127 8.24 15.43 -8.03
C ASP A 127 8.20 14.16 -7.16
N SER A 128 7.01 13.71 -6.75
CA SER A 128 6.89 12.49 -5.94
C SER A 128 7.27 11.22 -6.70
N LEU A 129 7.05 11.17 -8.02
CA LEU A 129 7.53 10.08 -8.87
C LEU A 129 9.07 10.05 -8.92
N LEU A 130 9.72 11.21 -9.01
CA LEU A 130 11.18 11.32 -8.99
C LEU A 130 11.76 10.88 -7.64
N ASP A 131 11.14 11.31 -6.54
CA ASP A 131 11.53 10.91 -5.19
C ASP A 131 11.40 9.39 -4.99
N ALA A 132 10.31 8.80 -5.47
CA ALA A 132 10.11 7.35 -5.45
C ALA A 132 11.17 6.61 -6.27
N ALA A 133 11.50 7.10 -7.48
CA ALA A 133 12.54 6.54 -8.32
C ALA A 133 13.92 6.59 -7.65
N ASN A 134 14.27 7.71 -7.01
CA ASN A 134 15.51 7.87 -6.26
C ASN A 134 15.57 6.92 -5.05
N PHE A 135 14.48 6.80 -4.29
CA PHE A 135 14.39 5.89 -3.16
C PHE A 135 14.60 4.42 -3.59
N VAL A 136 13.82 3.96 -4.59
CA VAL A 136 13.93 2.60 -5.13
C VAL A 136 15.34 2.36 -5.67
N GLY A 137 15.89 3.32 -6.45
CA GLY A 137 17.23 3.22 -7.01
C GLY A 137 18.32 3.09 -5.94
N ALA A 138 18.21 3.81 -4.83
CA ALA A 138 19.16 3.74 -3.72
C ALA A 138 19.13 2.35 -3.04
N ILE A 139 17.93 1.82 -2.76
CA ILE A 139 17.75 0.49 -2.16
C ILE A 139 18.27 -0.61 -3.08
N GLU A 140 17.86 -0.60 -4.35
CA GLU A 140 18.27 -1.63 -5.33
C GLU A 140 19.78 -1.64 -5.57
N LYS A 141 20.42 -0.47 -5.70
CA LYS A 141 21.88 -0.37 -5.85
C LYS A 141 22.62 -0.93 -4.64
N ARG A 142 22.09 -0.72 -3.44
CA ARG A 142 22.74 -1.18 -2.22
C ARG A 142 22.56 -2.66 -1.98
N GLN A 143 21.36 -3.19 -2.17
CA GLN A 143 21.02 -4.58 -1.86
C GLN A 143 21.24 -5.53 -3.04
N GLY A 144 21.19 -5.04 -4.27
CA GLY A 144 21.20 -5.86 -5.47
C GLY A 144 19.90 -6.69 -5.63
N LEU A 145 18.83 -6.29 -4.93
CA LEU A 145 17.51 -6.89 -4.98
C LEU A 145 16.54 -5.88 -5.56
N LYS A 146 15.53 -6.35 -6.31
CA LYS A 146 14.51 -5.51 -6.90
C LYS A 146 13.40 -5.20 -5.88
N VAL A 147 12.90 -3.98 -5.92
CA VAL A 147 11.65 -3.59 -5.25
C VAL A 147 10.50 -3.88 -6.20
N CYS A 148 9.42 -4.49 -5.69
CA CYS A 148 8.21 -4.82 -6.47
C CYS A 148 8.49 -5.69 -7.72
N CYS A 149 9.24 -6.78 -7.55
CA CYS A 149 9.46 -7.76 -8.61
C CYS A 149 8.40 -8.89 -8.51
N PRO A 150 7.29 -8.84 -9.29
CA PRO A 150 6.20 -9.81 -9.16
C PRO A 150 6.62 -11.23 -9.48
N GLU A 151 7.54 -11.45 -10.42
CA GLU A 151 8.03 -12.77 -10.78
C GLU A 151 8.84 -13.40 -9.63
N GLU A 152 9.66 -12.61 -8.92
CA GLU A 152 10.37 -13.07 -7.73
C GLU A 152 9.40 -13.45 -6.62
N VAL A 153 8.39 -12.59 -6.36
CA VAL A 153 7.35 -12.86 -5.37
C VAL A 153 6.61 -14.15 -5.72
N ALA A 154 6.17 -14.31 -6.97
CA ALA A 154 5.47 -15.50 -7.42
C ALA A 154 6.30 -16.77 -7.27
N PHE A 155 7.61 -16.70 -7.58
CA PHE A 155 8.53 -17.82 -7.41
C PHE A 155 8.75 -18.17 -5.93
N ARG A 156 9.00 -17.16 -5.07
CA ARG A 156 9.23 -17.40 -3.63
C ARG A 156 7.98 -17.88 -2.89
N MET A 157 6.79 -17.48 -3.36
CA MET A 157 5.50 -17.95 -2.86
C MET A 157 5.09 -19.33 -3.41
N GLY A 158 5.85 -19.89 -4.35
CA GLY A 158 5.55 -21.17 -4.96
C GLY A 158 4.42 -21.15 -6.00
N TYR A 159 4.01 -19.98 -6.47
CA TYR A 159 2.99 -19.84 -7.52
C TYR A 159 3.54 -20.22 -8.90
N ILE A 160 4.83 -20.04 -9.11
CA ILE A 160 5.57 -20.49 -10.30
C ILE A 160 6.80 -21.28 -9.87
N ASN A 161 7.24 -22.22 -10.74
CA ASN A 161 8.45 -22.99 -10.54
C ASN A 161 9.67 -22.36 -11.27
N ALA A 162 10.86 -22.97 -11.12
CA ALA A 162 12.09 -22.48 -11.71
C ALA A 162 12.04 -22.41 -13.24
N GLU A 163 11.47 -23.41 -13.90
CA GLU A 163 11.34 -23.43 -15.37
C GLU A 163 10.45 -22.29 -15.88
N GLN A 164 9.35 -22.00 -15.15
CA GLN A 164 8.46 -20.89 -15.47
C GLN A 164 9.17 -19.54 -15.28
N LEU A 165 9.96 -19.38 -14.21
CA LEU A 165 10.73 -18.16 -13.97
C LEU A 165 11.81 -17.96 -15.07
N GLU A 166 12.49 -19.02 -15.52
CA GLU A 166 13.44 -18.97 -16.64
C GLU A 166 12.75 -18.52 -17.95
N LYS A 167 11.55 -19.03 -18.22
CA LYS A 167 10.76 -18.63 -19.40
C LYS A 167 10.37 -17.14 -19.35
N LEU A 168 10.00 -16.62 -18.17
CA LEU A 168 9.72 -15.19 -17.97
C LEU A 168 10.96 -14.33 -18.14
N ALA A 169 12.13 -14.80 -17.67
CA ALA A 169 13.40 -14.09 -17.80
C ALA A 169 13.90 -13.96 -19.24
N ALA A 170 13.64 -14.97 -20.09
CA ALA A 170 14.22 -15.08 -21.44
C ALA A 170 13.99 -13.83 -22.32
N PRO A 171 12.78 -13.26 -22.46
CA PRO A 171 12.57 -12.06 -23.28
C PRO A 171 13.17 -10.80 -22.67
N LEU A 172 13.50 -10.79 -21.37
CA LEU A 172 13.91 -9.61 -20.60
C LEU A 172 15.43 -9.50 -20.40
N LYS A 173 16.22 -10.43 -20.91
CA LYS A 173 17.69 -10.47 -20.73
C LYS A 173 18.39 -9.18 -21.17
N LYS A 174 17.92 -8.55 -22.25
CA LYS A 174 18.53 -7.32 -22.76
C LYS A 174 18.37 -6.09 -21.84
N SER A 175 17.40 -6.11 -20.93
CA SER A 175 17.14 -5.01 -20.00
C SER A 175 17.88 -5.15 -18.65
N GLY A 176 18.60 -6.26 -18.44
CA GLY A 176 19.20 -6.59 -17.13
C GLY A 176 18.16 -7.12 -16.11
N TYR A 177 16.88 -6.94 -16.35
CA TYR A 177 15.82 -7.48 -15.49
C TYR A 177 15.76 -9.02 -15.60
N GLY A 178 15.88 -9.56 -16.81
CA GLY A 178 15.95 -11.00 -17.02
C GLY A 178 17.17 -11.64 -16.35
N ASP A 179 18.33 -10.97 -16.34
CA ASP A 179 19.52 -11.44 -15.62
C ASP A 179 19.29 -11.47 -14.10
N TYR A 180 18.55 -10.47 -13.57
CA TYR A 180 18.13 -10.47 -12.19
C TYR A 180 17.23 -11.68 -11.86
N LEU A 181 16.22 -11.98 -12.68
CA LEU A 181 15.33 -13.14 -12.47
C LEU A 181 16.13 -14.46 -12.46
N LEU A 182 17.12 -14.60 -13.34
CA LEU A 182 18.01 -15.78 -13.34
C LEU A 182 18.93 -15.82 -12.11
N LYS A 183 19.29 -14.66 -11.56
CA LYS A 183 20.05 -14.57 -10.30
C LYS A 183 19.19 -15.05 -9.12
N VAL A 184 17.88 -14.70 -9.09
CA VAL A 184 16.93 -15.14 -8.04
C VAL A 184 16.90 -16.66 -7.88
N LEU A 185 17.07 -17.44 -8.96
CA LEU A 185 17.14 -18.90 -8.92
C LEU A 185 18.36 -19.43 -8.16
N LYS A 186 19.44 -18.68 -8.13
CA LYS A 186 20.74 -19.10 -7.55
C LYS A 186 20.92 -18.55 -6.15
N ASP A 187 20.39 -17.38 -5.86
CA ASP A 187 20.62 -16.67 -4.62
C ASP A 187 19.67 -17.13 -3.51
N ARG A 188 20.26 -17.56 -2.38
CA ARG A 188 19.51 -17.78 -1.15
C ARG A 188 19.43 -16.47 -0.36
N VAL A 189 18.40 -15.68 -0.64
CA VAL A 189 18.11 -14.47 0.13
C VAL A 189 16.95 -14.76 1.08
N LYS A 190 17.10 -14.38 2.35
CA LYS A 190 16.01 -14.42 3.32
C LYS A 190 15.12 -13.19 3.09
N VAL A 191 13.89 -13.40 2.66
CA VAL A 191 12.89 -12.38 2.37
C VAL A 191 11.81 -12.37 3.47
#